data_77f76f070f847fe1672348d404036de1
#
_entry.id   77f76f070f847fe1672348d404036de1
#
_cell.length_a   1.000
_cell.length_b   1.000
_cell.length_c   1.000
_cell.angle_alpha   90.00
_cell.angle_beta   90.00
_cell.angle_gamma   90.00
#
_symmetry.space_group_name_H-M   'P 1'
#
loop_
_entity.id
_entity.type
_entity.pdbx_description
1 polymer ?
#
loop_
_entity_poly.entity_id
_entity_poly.type
_entity_poly.pdbx_seq_one_letter_code
_entity_poly.pdbx_strand_id
1 'polypeptide(L)'
;MSDALFDLTGHTAIVTGTSRGLGQHFARALAKSGADLVLTSRCRESLLSFEEEIKSFGRRAISVELDVRDQQSIKRMVEVAEAAFSHLDILVNNAGCNVRKPAIDVTWEDWNLILDTNLRGSFFVAQAVAQHMIKRQYGRIINIGSVTSVAGYAGLGPYGASRGGIRQLTMSLA
;
A
#
# COMPACT_ATOMS: atom_id res chain seq x y z
N MET A 1 7.07 19.44 -20.10
CA MET A 1 6.70 20.32 -18.96
C MET A 1 5.81 19.46 -18.09
N SER A 2 6.24 19.09 -16.88
CA SER A 2 5.35 18.45 -15.91
C SER A 2 4.26 19.46 -15.57
N ASP A 3 3.00 19.06 -15.65
CA ASP A 3 1.90 19.89 -15.20
C ASP A 3 2.13 20.19 -13.73
N ALA A 4 2.38 21.43 -13.35
CA ALA A 4 2.72 21.82 -11.97
C ALA A 4 1.67 21.35 -10.95
N LEU A 5 0.45 21.06 -11.42
CA LEU A 5 -0.64 20.52 -10.62
C LEU A 5 -0.40 19.10 -10.10
N PHE A 6 0.42 18.30 -10.78
CA PHE A 6 0.72 16.90 -10.44
C PHE A 6 2.19 16.68 -10.09
N ASP A 7 2.95 17.76 -9.85
CA ASP A 7 4.36 17.64 -9.47
C ASP A 7 4.51 17.16 -8.02
N LEU A 8 5.17 16.01 -7.88
CA LEU A 8 5.50 15.38 -6.59
C LEU A 8 7.01 15.44 -6.29
N THR A 9 7.74 16.33 -6.97
CA THR A 9 9.18 16.51 -6.73
C THR A 9 9.42 16.88 -5.26
N GLY A 10 10.36 16.18 -4.61
CA GLY A 10 10.65 16.36 -3.20
C GLY A 10 9.73 15.59 -2.24
N HIS A 11 8.75 14.83 -2.74
CA HIS A 11 7.92 13.95 -1.91
C HIS A 11 8.39 12.50 -1.95
N THR A 12 8.17 11.78 -0.85
CA THR A 12 8.43 10.34 -0.75
C THR A 12 7.12 9.56 -0.62
N ALA A 13 6.94 8.57 -1.47
CA ALA A 13 5.77 7.72 -1.47
C ALA A 13 6.10 6.26 -1.12
N ILE A 14 5.34 5.67 -0.20
CA ILE A 14 5.35 4.24 0.10
C ILE A 14 4.21 3.59 -0.67
N VAL A 15 4.49 2.52 -1.42
CA VAL A 15 3.45 1.73 -2.09
C VAL A 15 3.53 0.29 -1.60
N THR A 16 2.44 -0.21 -1.00
CA THR A 16 2.42 -1.59 -0.54
C THR A 16 2.02 -2.56 -1.65
N GLY A 17 2.72 -3.71 -1.73
CA GLY A 17 2.41 -4.75 -2.71
C GLY A 17 2.80 -4.41 -4.15
N THR A 18 4.06 -4.04 -4.38
CA THR A 18 4.58 -3.61 -5.68
C THR A 18 5.25 -4.73 -6.50
N SER A 19 5.16 -5.99 -6.07
CA SER A 19 5.74 -7.10 -6.84
C SER A 19 5.06 -7.35 -8.19
N ARG A 20 3.81 -6.92 -8.36
CA ARG A 20 3.02 -7.08 -9.59
C ARG A 20 1.78 -6.17 -9.63
N GLY A 21 1.17 -6.09 -10.81
CA GLY A 21 -0.18 -5.51 -11.01
C GLY A 21 -0.27 -4.03 -10.66
N LEU A 22 -1.37 -3.62 -10.03
CA LEU A 22 -1.69 -2.22 -9.77
C LEU A 22 -0.63 -1.49 -8.92
N GLY A 23 0.01 -2.19 -7.97
CA GLY A 23 1.06 -1.58 -7.16
C GLY A 23 2.23 -1.05 -7.98
N GLN A 24 2.64 -1.78 -9.04
CA GLN A 24 3.66 -1.29 -9.97
C GLN A 24 3.16 -0.08 -10.78
N HIS A 25 1.90 -0.09 -11.23
CA HIS A 25 1.35 1.05 -11.98
C HIS A 25 1.27 2.31 -11.11
N PHE A 26 0.86 2.19 -9.85
CA PHE A 26 0.86 3.31 -8.91
C PHE A 26 2.28 3.85 -8.66
N ALA A 27 3.25 2.96 -8.41
CA ALA A 27 4.62 3.37 -8.20
C ALA A 27 5.22 4.08 -9.42
N ARG A 28 4.98 3.56 -10.65
CA ARG A 28 5.40 4.23 -11.89
C ARG A 28 4.77 5.62 -12.05
N ALA A 29 3.47 5.75 -11.78
CA ALA A 29 2.78 7.03 -11.89
C ALA A 29 3.37 8.06 -10.92
N LEU A 30 3.55 7.70 -9.65
CA LEU A 30 4.13 8.56 -8.63
C LEU A 30 5.57 8.95 -8.97
N ALA A 31 6.40 8.00 -9.43
CA ALA A 31 7.78 8.28 -9.83
C ALA A 31 7.85 9.22 -11.03
N LYS A 32 7.02 9.01 -12.06
CA LYS A 32 6.95 9.90 -13.23
C LYS A 32 6.44 11.30 -12.87
N SER A 33 5.65 11.43 -11.81
CA SER A 33 5.23 12.71 -11.24
C SER A 33 6.28 13.34 -10.32
N GLY A 34 7.44 12.69 -10.09
CA GLY A 34 8.54 13.29 -9.35
C GLY A 34 8.78 12.74 -7.94
N ALA A 35 7.95 11.81 -7.44
CA ALA A 35 8.13 11.25 -6.11
C ALA A 35 9.29 10.25 -6.05
N ASP A 36 9.99 10.22 -4.92
CA ASP A 36 10.88 9.14 -4.52
C ASP A 36 10.06 7.97 -3.94
N LEU A 37 10.52 6.72 -4.06
CA LEU A 37 9.70 5.53 -3.80
C LEU A 37 10.27 4.58 -2.75
N VAL A 38 9.39 4.11 -1.86
CA VAL A 38 9.57 2.90 -1.07
C VAL A 38 8.66 1.82 -1.66
N LEU A 39 9.28 0.83 -2.31
CA LEU A 39 8.60 -0.29 -2.95
C LEU A 39 8.55 -1.46 -1.96
N THR A 40 7.38 -2.08 -1.78
CA THR A 40 7.29 -3.16 -0.79
C THR A 40 6.65 -4.44 -1.33
N SER A 41 7.17 -5.57 -0.90
CA SER A 41 6.56 -6.89 -1.07
C SER A 41 7.06 -7.87 0.01
N ARG A 42 6.45 -9.05 0.10
CA ARG A 42 6.89 -10.12 1.02
C ARG A 42 8.23 -10.76 0.64
N CYS A 43 8.72 -10.52 -0.56
CA CYS A 43 10.02 -10.99 -1.05
C CYS A 43 10.72 -9.80 -1.69
N ARG A 44 11.73 -9.26 -1.03
CA ARG A 44 12.47 -8.07 -1.47
C ARG A 44 13.13 -8.30 -2.84
N GLU A 45 13.66 -9.50 -3.08
CA GLU A 45 14.35 -9.87 -4.31
C GLU A 45 13.46 -9.71 -5.55
N SER A 46 12.14 -9.92 -5.39
CA SER A 46 11.16 -9.75 -6.46
C SER A 46 10.98 -8.29 -6.93
N LEU A 47 11.55 -7.33 -6.20
CA LEU A 47 11.42 -5.90 -6.49
C LEU A 47 12.67 -5.30 -7.15
N LEU A 48 13.82 -5.99 -7.16
CA LEU A 48 15.09 -5.38 -7.54
C LEU A 48 15.10 -4.85 -8.97
N SER A 49 14.56 -5.60 -9.93
CA SER A 49 14.44 -5.14 -11.30
C SER A 49 13.47 -3.95 -11.45
N PHE A 50 12.42 -3.95 -10.66
CA PHE A 50 11.45 -2.85 -10.65
C PHE A 50 12.00 -1.60 -9.96
N GLU A 51 12.81 -1.77 -8.93
CA GLU A 51 13.55 -0.67 -8.29
C GLU A 51 14.48 0.04 -9.30
N GLU A 52 15.22 -0.73 -10.10
CA GLU A 52 16.08 -0.16 -11.15
C GLU A 52 15.26 0.55 -12.24
N GLU A 53 14.09 0.03 -12.61
CA GLU A 53 13.17 0.72 -13.49
C GLU A 53 12.76 2.10 -12.93
N ILE A 54 12.38 2.16 -11.65
CA ILE A 54 12.00 3.43 -11.02
C ILE A 54 13.17 4.41 -10.97
N LYS A 55 14.38 3.93 -10.68
CA LYS A 55 15.60 4.75 -10.70
C LYS A 55 15.89 5.33 -12.09
N SER A 56 15.56 4.60 -13.15
CA SER A 56 15.73 5.09 -14.53
C SER A 56 14.88 6.32 -14.87
N PHE A 57 13.84 6.61 -14.09
CA PHE A 57 13.07 7.85 -14.17
C PHE A 57 13.74 9.04 -13.44
N GLY A 58 14.96 8.85 -12.94
CA GLY A 58 15.70 9.88 -12.18
C GLY A 58 15.21 10.05 -10.74
N ARG A 59 14.51 9.04 -10.19
CA ARG A 59 14.02 9.07 -8.81
C ARG A 59 14.82 8.15 -7.91
N ARG A 60 14.88 8.47 -6.62
CA ARG A 60 15.39 7.54 -5.62
C ARG A 60 14.34 6.46 -5.37
N ALA A 61 14.77 5.22 -5.25
CA ALA A 61 13.90 4.11 -4.90
C ALA A 61 14.64 3.12 -4.00
N ILE A 62 13.92 2.52 -3.06
CA ILE A 62 14.38 1.40 -2.26
C ILE A 62 13.33 0.29 -2.24
N SER A 63 13.79 -0.95 -2.20
CA SER A 63 12.95 -2.13 -2.01
C SER A 63 13.03 -2.61 -0.57
N VAL A 64 11.88 -2.76 0.08
CA VAL A 64 11.76 -3.19 1.48
C VAL A 64 10.83 -4.39 1.59
N GLU A 65 11.25 -5.40 2.36
CA GLU A 65 10.38 -6.53 2.67
C GLU A 65 9.24 -6.10 3.61
N LEU A 66 8.01 -6.47 3.25
CA LEU A 66 6.82 -6.18 4.05
C LEU A 66 5.77 -7.29 3.93
N ASP A 67 5.49 -7.97 5.04
CA ASP A 67 4.21 -8.66 5.24
C ASP A 67 3.31 -7.75 6.08
N VAL A 68 2.25 -7.23 5.48
CA VAL A 68 1.29 -6.33 6.15
C VAL A 68 0.52 -7.00 7.29
N ARG A 69 0.58 -8.33 7.41
CA ARG A 69 -0.04 -9.10 8.50
C ARG A 69 0.85 -9.20 9.74
N ASP A 70 2.13 -8.86 9.61
CA ASP A 70 3.13 -8.94 10.68
C ASP A 70 3.49 -7.54 11.19
N GLN A 71 3.19 -7.30 12.47
CA GLN A 71 3.46 -6.03 13.14
C GLN A 71 4.95 -5.67 13.14
N GLN A 72 5.83 -6.65 13.32
CA GLN A 72 7.28 -6.40 13.33
C GLN A 72 7.79 -6.07 11.93
N SER A 73 7.22 -6.70 10.89
CA SER A 73 7.53 -6.38 9.50
C SER A 73 7.11 -4.95 9.16
N ILE A 74 5.93 -4.51 9.60
CA ILE A 74 5.46 -3.13 9.42
C ILE A 74 6.42 -2.15 10.09
N LYS A 75 6.81 -2.42 11.36
CA LYS A 75 7.74 -1.56 12.09
C LYS A 75 9.08 -1.43 11.37
N ARG A 76 9.69 -2.57 10.99
CA ARG A 76 10.97 -2.58 10.25
C ARG A 76 10.88 -1.81 8.93
N MET A 77 9.77 -1.95 8.19
CA MET A 77 9.57 -1.24 6.94
C MET A 77 9.61 0.28 7.14
N VAL A 78 8.95 0.78 8.16
CA VAL A 78 8.94 2.23 8.47
C VAL A 78 10.34 2.70 8.89
N GLU A 79 11.03 1.96 9.76
CA GLU A 79 12.41 2.28 10.19
C GLU A 79 13.38 2.36 9.00
N VAL A 80 13.30 1.40 8.07
CA VAL A 80 14.13 1.40 6.85
C VAL A 80 13.78 2.57 5.94
N ALA A 81 12.49 2.86 5.78
CA ALA A 81 12.03 3.98 4.95
C ALA A 81 12.50 5.33 5.51
N GLU A 82 12.41 5.54 6.83
CA GLU A 82 12.90 6.76 7.49
C GLU A 82 14.42 6.92 7.40
N ALA A 83 15.16 5.83 7.54
CA ALA A 83 16.62 5.87 7.40
C ALA A 83 17.08 6.27 5.98
N ALA A 84 16.27 5.92 4.96
CA ALA A 84 16.57 6.21 3.57
C ALA A 84 16.08 7.59 3.11
N PHE A 85 14.96 8.07 3.66
CA PHE A 85 14.30 9.30 3.25
C PHE A 85 14.01 10.20 4.47
N SER A 86 14.21 11.49 4.32
CA SER A 86 13.98 12.46 5.41
C SER A 86 12.50 12.61 5.80
N HIS A 87 11.59 12.12 4.97
CA HIS A 87 10.15 12.21 5.20
C HIS A 87 9.38 11.16 4.40
N LEU A 88 8.19 10.85 4.90
CA LEU A 88 7.23 9.91 4.30
C LEU A 88 5.91 10.68 4.09
N ASP A 89 5.63 11.06 2.86
CA ASP A 89 4.55 12.02 2.55
C ASP A 89 3.29 11.33 2.02
N ILE A 90 3.46 10.24 1.28
CA ILE A 90 2.36 9.55 0.60
C ILE A 90 2.43 8.06 0.96
N LEU A 91 1.30 7.50 1.35
CA LEU A 91 1.12 6.06 1.49
C LEU A 91 0.02 5.58 0.54
N VAL A 92 0.34 4.61 -0.32
CA VAL A 92 -0.65 3.86 -1.08
C VAL A 92 -0.79 2.46 -0.50
N ASN A 93 -1.85 2.23 0.27
CA ASN A 93 -2.25 0.93 0.78
C ASN A 93 -2.90 0.11 -0.34
N ASN A 94 -2.07 -0.60 -1.10
CA ASN A 94 -2.47 -1.41 -2.23
C ASN A 94 -2.38 -2.92 -1.96
N ALA A 95 -1.50 -3.37 -1.05
CA ALA A 95 -1.35 -4.79 -0.73
C ALA A 95 -2.70 -5.44 -0.45
N GLY A 96 -2.96 -6.55 -1.11
CA GLY A 96 -4.23 -7.24 -0.97
C GLY A 96 -4.24 -8.59 -1.66
N CYS A 97 -5.16 -9.43 -1.21
CA CYS A 97 -5.42 -10.75 -1.77
C CYS A 97 -6.91 -11.03 -1.84
N ASN A 98 -7.26 -12.07 -2.57
CA ASN A 98 -8.61 -12.59 -2.65
C ASN A 98 -8.58 -14.12 -2.82
N VAL A 99 -9.55 -14.78 -2.22
CA VAL A 99 -9.90 -16.18 -2.45
C VAL A 99 -11.35 -16.20 -2.88
N ARG A 100 -11.63 -16.64 -4.10
CA ARG A 100 -13.01 -16.70 -4.63
C ARG A 100 -13.59 -18.10 -4.43
N LYS A 101 -14.59 -18.20 -3.54
CA LYS A 101 -15.29 -19.45 -3.21
C LYS A 101 -16.77 -19.18 -2.92
N PRO A 102 -17.68 -20.17 -3.10
CA PRO A 102 -19.01 -20.13 -2.50
C PRO A 102 -18.92 -19.87 -0.99
N ALA A 103 -19.87 -19.15 -0.42
CA ALA A 103 -19.83 -18.76 1.00
C ALA A 103 -19.74 -19.95 1.96
N ILE A 104 -20.39 -21.06 1.60
CA ILE A 104 -20.38 -22.31 2.39
C ILE A 104 -19.03 -23.03 2.42
N ASP A 105 -18.15 -22.75 1.45
CA ASP A 105 -16.82 -23.37 1.30
C ASP A 105 -15.68 -22.47 1.83
N VAL A 106 -16.01 -21.28 2.32
CA VAL A 106 -15.02 -20.34 2.90
C VAL A 106 -14.55 -20.89 4.24
N THR A 107 -13.24 -21.10 4.38
CA THR A 107 -12.64 -21.54 5.64
C THR A 107 -12.26 -20.37 6.54
N TRP A 108 -11.95 -20.66 7.81
CA TRP A 108 -11.39 -19.67 8.74
C TRP A 108 -10.08 -19.08 8.23
N GLU A 109 -9.25 -19.91 7.60
CA GLU A 109 -7.96 -19.51 7.03
C GLU A 109 -8.15 -18.57 5.86
N ASP A 110 -9.09 -18.84 4.94
CA ASP A 110 -9.44 -17.96 3.82
C ASP A 110 -9.92 -16.60 4.35
N TRP A 111 -10.82 -16.62 5.33
CA TRP A 111 -11.35 -15.42 5.97
C TRP A 111 -10.23 -14.60 6.59
N ASN A 112 -9.42 -15.21 7.46
CA ASN A 112 -8.34 -14.54 8.15
C ASN A 112 -7.31 -14.00 7.17
N LEU A 113 -6.89 -14.80 6.17
CA LEU A 113 -5.95 -14.35 5.14
C LEU A 113 -6.41 -13.05 4.46
N ILE A 114 -7.69 -12.99 4.08
CA ILE A 114 -8.24 -11.84 3.36
C ILE A 114 -8.39 -10.64 4.28
N LEU A 115 -9.00 -10.81 5.44
CA LEU A 115 -9.25 -9.70 6.37
C LEU A 115 -7.93 -9.16 6.96
N ASP A 116 -7.02 -10.06 7.32
CA ASP A 116 -5.72 -9.69 7.88
C ASP A 116 -4.85 -8.93 6.87
N THR A 117 -4.89 -9.34 5.59
CA THR A 117 -4.12 -8.65 4.55
C THR A 117 -4.78 -7.34 4.15
N ASN A 118 -6.07 -7.39 3.77
CA ASN A 118 -6.71 -6.26 3.09
C ASN A 118 -7.18 -5.17 4.06
N LEU A 119 -7.59 -5.53 5.28
CA LEU A 119 -8.21 -4.60 6.23
C LEU A 119 -7.28 -4.32 7.41
N ARG A 120 -6.97 -5.34 8.23
CA ARG A 120 -6.11 -5.18 9.40
C ARG A 120 -4.73 -4.65 9.01
N GLY A 121 -4.09 -5.25 8.02
CA GLY A 121 -2.77 -4.85 7.53
C GLY A 121 -2.75 -3.41 7.03
N SER A 122 -3.74 -3.03 6.21
CA SER A 122 -3.84 -1.64 5.72
C SER A 122 -4.00 -0.64 6.86
N PHE A 123 -4.79 -0.98 7.90
CA PHE A 123 -4.96 -0.11 9.06
C PHE A 123 -3.64 0.09 9.82
N PHE A 124 -2.91 -0.98 10.14
CA PHE A 124 -1.68 -0.87 10.92
C PHE A 124 -0.52 -0.27 10.14
N VAL A 125 -0.44 -0.50 8.82
CA VAL A 125 0.52 0.23 7.96
C VAL A 125 0.20 1.73 7.96
N ALA A 126 -1.08 2.10 7.78
CA ALA A 126 -1.51 3.49 7.85
C ALA A 126 -1.17 4.12 9.21
N GLN A 127 -1.47 3.43 10.32
CA GLN A 127 -1.18 3.90 11.67
C GLN A 127 0.32 4.14 11.89
N ALA A 128 1.17 3.21 11.45
CA ALA A 128 2.62 3.32 11.63
C ALA A 128 3.20 4.50 10.83
N VAL A 129 2.79 4.66 9.57
CA VAL A 129 3.26 5.75 8.71
C VAL A 129 2.67 7.10 9.15
N ALA A 130 1.40 7.14 9.57
CA ALA A 130 0.74 8.36 10.01
C ALA A 130 1.43 9.04 11.21
N GLN A 131 2.11 8.29 12.08
CA GLN A 131 2.87 8.88 13.20
C GLN A 131 3.95 9.86 12.71
N HIS A 132 4.56 9.59 11.55
CA HIS A 132 5.57 10.45 10.93
C HIS A 132 4.92 11.63 10.20
N MET A 133 3.81 11.38 9.52
CA MET A 133 3.03 12.44 8.85
C MET A 133 2.47 13.46 9.84
N ILE A 134 1.97 13.00 11.01
CA ILE A 134 1.44 13.87 12.07
C ILE A 134 2.52 14.79 12.63
N LYS A 135 3.72 14.28 12.92
CA LYS A 135 4.85 15.09 13.42
C LYS A 135 5.21 16.20 12.46
N ARG A 136 5.04 15.98 11.16
CA ARG A 136 5.33 16.96 10.10
C ARG A 136 4.13 17.81 9.71
N GLN A 137 2.94 17.50 10.22
CA GLN A 137 1.68 18.14 9.84
C GLN A 137 1.39 18.05 8.32
N TYR A 138 1.92 17.01 7.68
CA TYR A 138 1.72 16.75 6.27
C TYR A 138 1.71 15.24 5.98
N GLY A 139 0.75 14.80 5.17
CA GLY A 139 0.67 13.42 4.68
C GLY A 139 -0.60 13.16 3.87
N ARG A 140 -0.54 12.12 3.04
CA ARG A 140 -1.67 11.65 2.24
C ARG A 140 -1.69 10.13 2.28
N ILE A 141 -2.79 9.55 2.72
CA ILE A 141 -3.00 8.10 2.74
C ILE A 141 -4.08 7.74 1.74
N ILE A 142 -3.72 6.91 0.77
CA ILE A 142 -4.60 6.42 -0.28
C ILE A 142 -4.85 4.94 -0.04
N ASN A 143 -6.08 4.59 0.32
CA ASN A 143 -6.48 3.21 0.48
C ASN A 143 -7.14 2.70 -0.81
N ILE A 144 -6.65 1.58 -1.33
CA ILE A 144 -7.22 0.99 -2.54
C ILE A 144 -8.47 0.18 -2.17
N GLY A 145 -9.60 0.69 -2.59
CA GLY A 145 -10.90 0.03 -2.46
C GLY A 145 -11.19 -0.94 -3.60
N SER A 146 -12.46 -1.20 -3.82
CA SER A 146 -12.98 -2.04 -4.91
C SER A 146 -14.43 -1.65 -5.20
N VAL A 147 -14.95 -2.05 -6.34
CA VAL A 147 -16.39 -2.04 -6.59
C VAL A 147 -17.15 -2.84 -5.51
N THR A 148 -16.52 -3.86 -4.94
CA THR A 148 -17.07 -4.64 -3.82
C THR A 148 -17.14 -3.88 -2.49
N SER A 149 -16.58 -2.65 -2.43
CA SER A 149 -16.79 -1.77 -1.28
C SER A 149 -18.23 -1.24 -1.18
N VAL A 150 -18.99 -1.31 -2.26
CA VAL A 150 -20.38 -0.77 -2.37
C VAL A 150 -21.36 -1.73 -3.04
N ALA A 151 -20.89 -2.81 -3.67
CA ALA A 151 -21.74 -3.79 -4.35
C ALA A 151 -21.35 -5.22 -3.96
N GLY A 152 -22.34 -6.09 -3.78
CA GLY A 152 -22.12 -7.50 -3.48
C GLY A 152 -21.89 -8.34 -4.74
N TYR A 153 -20.96 -9.30 -4.67
CA TYR A 153 -20.70 -10.27 -5.72
C TYR A 153 -20.62 -11.68 -5.17
N ALA A 154 -21.26 -12.62 -5.82
CA ALA A 154 -21.21 -14.02 -5.42
C ALA A 154 -19.77 -14.56 -5.41
N GLY A 155 -19.45 -15.31 -4.36
CA GLY A 155 -18.12 -15.89 -4.17
C GLY A 155 -17.04 -14.90 -3.67
N LEU A 156 -17.41 -13.68 -3.32
CA LEU A 156 -16.48 -12.64 -2.84
C LEU A 156 -16.81 -12.13 -1.43
N GLY A 157 -17.49 -12.92 -0.60
CA GLY A 157 -17.95 -12.50 0.73
C GLY A 157 -16.86 -11.87 1.60
N PRO A 158 -15.78 -12.58 1.97
CA PRO A 158 -14.69 -12.02 2.79
C PRO A 158 -13.98 -10.84 2.12
N TYR A 159 -13.78 -10.92 0.80
CA TYR A 159 -13.18 -9.82 0.04
C TYR A 159 -14.06 -8.56 0.07
N GLY A 160 -15.37 -8.71 -0.19
CA GLY A 160 -16.32 -7.61 -0.10
C GLY A 160 -16.36 -7.00 1.30
N ALA A 161 -16.39 -7.83 2.35
CA ALA A 161 -16.31 -7.37 3.73
C ALA A 161 -15.04 -6.55 4.00
N SER A 162 -13.88 -7.05 3.54
CA SER A 162 -12.61 -6.33 3.70
C SER A 162 -12.61 -4.98 2.98
N ARG A 163 -13.14 -4.92 1.76
CA ARG A 163 -13.16 -3.68 0.95
C ARG A 163 -14.23 -2.69 1.42
N GLY A 164 -15.36 -3.18 1.93
CA GLY A 164 -16.34 -2.36 2.64
C GLY A 164 -15.75 -1.75 3.92
N GLY A 165 -14.99 -2.56 4.67
CA GLY A 165 -14.25 -2.11 5.85
C GLY A 165 -13.22 -1.01 5.52
N ILE A 166 -12.45 -1.16 4.44
CA ILE A 166 -11.50 -0.12 3.97
C ILE A 166 -12.22 1.18 3.65
N ARG A 167 -13.37 1.12 2.97
CA ARG A 167 -14.18 2.32 2.71
C ARG A 167 -14.59 3.01 4.01
N GLN A 168 -15.11 2.24 4.98
CA GLN A 168 -15.53 2.79 6.27
C GLN A 168 -14.36 3.34 7.07
N LEU A 169 -13.22 2.65 7.11
CA LEU A 169 -12.00 3.16 7.77
C LEU A 169 -11.54 4.48 7.15
N THR A 170 -11.55 4.58 5.82
CA THR A 170 -11.14 5.81 5.14
C THR A 170 -12.01 6.99 5.55
N MET A 171 -13.34 6.80 5.62
CA MET A 171 -14.26 7.84 6.07
C MET A 171 -14.11 8.19 7.55
N SER A 172 -13.72 7.23 8.39
CA SER A 172 -13.58 7.44 9.85
C SER A 172 -12.25 8.09 10.24
N LEU A 173 -11.24 8.02 9.36
CA LEU A 173 -9.90 8.54 9.61
C LEU A 173 -9.61 9.86 8.87
N ALA A 174 -10.53 10.33 8.04
CA ALA A 174 -10.40 11.54 7.24
C ALA A 174 -10.68 12.85 8.03
#